data_03b0b9a44f88b0c258a9e31b2dcca0e5
#
_entry.id   03b0b9a44f88b0c258a9e31b2dcca0e5
#
_cell.length_a   1.000
_cell.length_b   1.000
_cell.length_c   1.000
_cell.angle_alpha   90.00
_cell.angle_beta   90.00
_cell.angle_gamma   90.00
#
_symmetry.space_group_name_H-M   'P 1'
#
loop_
_entity.id
_entity.type
_entity.pdbx_description
1 polymer ?
#
loop_
_entity_poly.entity_id
_entity_poly.type
_entity_poly.pdbx_seq_one_letter_code
_entity_poly.pdbx_strand_id
1 'polypeptide(L)'
;MIERIEEVLGKLLSDPSAAVREAASGAMDRTRAKRSVEEFRSRIRGGTVLEKLHAINTAAELGGSEGVSLLLQALSDRDAEIRGAAVRALSPFPSPSVIKSLWEMLPRERGVVLGNLLETLGASGRRELAPHVEKFLDHPESEVRAKAVTAYSRLCDGPGWEKILSRTGDPNETVRAAVAEALGGWTSSPRS
;
A
#
# COMPACT_ATOMS: atom_id res chain seq x y z
N MET A 1 30.31 -2.80 9.47
CA MET A 1 29.96 -2.28 10.83
C MET A 1 29.05 -3.27 11.55
N ILE A 2 27.90 -3.68 10.99
CA ILE A 2 26.96 -4.63 11.62
C ILE A 2 27.63 -5.94 12.00
N GLU A 3 28.38 -6.56 11.08
CA GLU A 3 29.13 -7.83 11.34
C GLU A 3 30.06 -7.74 12.54
N ARG A 4 30.78 -6.61 12.67
CA ARG A 4 31.67 -6.40 13.83
C ARG A 4 30.89 -6.26 15.13
N ILE A 5 29.68 -5.65 15.08
CA ILE A 5 28.79 -5.55 16.25
C ILE A 5 28.29 -6.94 16.64
N GLU A 6 27.86 -7.75 15.67
CA GLU A 6 27.39 -9.13 15.91
C GLU A 6 28.52 -10.01 16.52
N GLU A 7 29.75 -9.87 16.03
CA GLU A 7 30.90 -10.59 16.60
C GLU A 7 31.14 -10.22 18.08
N VAL A 8 31.12 -8.93 18.39
CA VAL A 8 31.30 -8.45 19.77
C VAL A 8 30.13 -8.90 20.67
N LEU A 9 28.90 -8.78 20.20
CA LEU A 9 27.74 -9.26 20.95
C LEU A 9 27.77 -10.77 21.15
N GLY A 10 28.23 -11.53 20.16
CA GLY A 10 28.43 -12.98 20.27
C GLY A 10 29.39 -13.36 21.41
N LYS A 11 30.46 -12.60 21.61
CA LYS A 11 31.38 -12.79 22.73
C LYS A 11 30.70 -12.47 24.09
N LEU A 12 29.91 -11.42 24.15
CA LEU A 12 29.17 -11.00 25.34
C LEU A 12 28.04 -11.96 25.75
N LEU A 13 27.53 -12.78 24.83
CA LEU A 13 26.56 -13.84 25.15
C LEU A 13 27.15 -14.93 26.07
N SER A 14 28.48 -15.02 26.19
CA SER A 14 29.19 -15.95 27.08
C SER A 14 29.78 -15.28 28.31
N ASP A 15 29.39 -14.02 28.62
CA ASP A 15 29.88 -13.28 29.77
C ASP A 15 29.48 -13.96 31.09
N PRO A 16 30.33 -13.97 32.10
CA PRO A 16 30.01 -14.51 33.44
C PRO A 16 28.75 -13.87 34.06
N SER A 17 28.54 -12.57 33.85
CA SER A 17 27.36 -11.84 34.36
C SER A 17 26.09 -12.15 33.58
N ALA A 18 25.05 -12.60 34.27
CA ALA A 18 23.74 -12.83 33.68
C ALA A 18 23.14 -11.55 33.07
N ALA A 19 23.32 -10.40 33.71
CA ALA A 19 22.82 -9.12 33.20
C ALA A 19 23.50 -8.71 31.86
N VAL A 20 24.80 -9.02 31.72
CA VAL A 20 25.52 -8.78 30.43
C VAL A 20 25.00 -9.70 29.33
N ARG A 21 24.80 -10.99 29.64
CA ARG A 21 24.25 -11.93 28.66
C ARG A 21 22.84 -11.52 28.17
N GLU A 22 21.97 -11.11 29.08
CA GLU A 22 20.62 -10.66 28.76
C GLU A 22 20.65 -9.40 27.89
N ALA A 23 21.47 -8.40 28.27
CA ALA A 23 21.68 -7.20 27.50
C ALA A 23 22.22 -7.50 26.05
N ALA A 24 23.19 -8.44 25.98
CA ALA A 24 23.77 -8.87 24.71
C ALA A 24 22.75 -9.59 23.81
N SER A 25 21.90 -10.45 24.38
CA SER A 25 20.82 -11.14 23.65
C SER A 25 19.85 -10.13 23.03
N GLY A 26 19.31 -9.22 23.82
CA GLY A 26 18.41 -8.19 23.30
C GLY A 26 19.07 -7.25 22.28
N ALA A 27 20.37 -6.97 22.43
CA ALA A 27 21.12 -6.19 21.45
C ALA A 27 21.36 -6.97 20.16
N MET A 28 21.63 -8.28 20.24
CA MET A 28 21.78 -9.16 19.08
C MET A 28 20.51 -9.22 18.25
N ASP A 29 19.34 -9.40 18.89
CA ASP A 29 18.05 -9.47 18.20
C ASP A 29 17.75 -8.16 17.46
N ARG A 30 17.99 -7.01 18.11
CA ARG A 30 17.84 -5.70 17.44
C ARG A 30 18.81 -5.51 16.27
N THR A 31 20.04 -6.00 16.38
CA THR A 31 21.06 -5.90 15.31
C THR A 31 20.68 -6.76 14.11
N ARG A 32 20.19 -7.99 14.34
CA ARG A 32 19.70 -8.89 13.30
C ARG A 32 18.46 -8.31 12.59
N ALA A 33 17.53 -7.74 13.35
CA ALA A 33 16.36 -7.07 12.76
C ALA A 33 16.79 -5.92 11.83
N LYS A 34 17.72 -5.05 12.28
CA LYS A 34 18.26 -3.97 11.45
C LYS A 34 18.95 -4.50 10.19
N ARG A 35 19.73 -5.57 10.31
CA ARG A 35 20.38 -6.20 9.15
C ARG A 35 19.36 -6.68 8.13
N SER A 36 18.32 -7.37 8.56
CA SER A 36 17.24 -7.83 7.68
C SER A 36 16.56 -6.67 6.94
N VAL A 37 16.26 -5.58 7.64
CA VAL A 37 15.68 -4.37 7.01
C VAL A 37 16.61 -3.78 5.95
N GLU A 38 17.92 -3.70 6.21
CA GLU A 38 18.88 -3.20 5.22
C GLU A 38 19.03 -4.14 4.01
N GLU A 39 18.97 -5.44 4.21
CA GLU A 39 18.95 -6.42 3.11
C GLU A 39 17.71 -6.24 2.24
N PHE A 40 16.52 -6.10 2.81
CA PHE A 40 15.29 -5.83 2.06
C PHE A 40 15.36 -4.48 1.32
N ARG A 41 15.89 -3.45 1.98
CA ARG A 41 16.11 -2.14 1.35
C ARG A 41 17.05 -2.24 0.14
N SER A 42 18.12 -3.00 0.25
CA SER A 42 19.05 -3.26 -0.86
C SER A 42 18.37 -4.00 -2.02
N ARG A 43 17.56 -5.02 -1.72
CA ARG A 43 16.81 -5.77 -2.74
C ARG A 43 15.78 -4.91 -3.45
N ILE A 44 15.04 -4.06 -2.73
CA ILE A 44 14.08 -3.10 -3.33
C ILE A 44 14.80 -2.15 -4.29
N ARG A 45 16.02 -1.68 -3.95
CA ARG A 45 16.77 -0.73 -4.79
C ARG A 45 17.38 -1.35 -6.04
N GLY A 46 17.97 -2.51 -5.93
CA GLY A 46 18.87 -3.06 -6.96
C GLY A 46 18.62 -4.52 -7.32
N GLY A 47 17.65 -5.18 -6.72
CA GLY A 47 17.32 -6.57 -7.00
C GLY A 47 16.61 -6.78 -8.34
N THR A 48 16.54 -8.03 -8.77
CA THR A 48 15.65 -8.48 -9.85
C THR A 48 14.19 -8.25 -9.49
N VAL A 49 13.29 -8.31 -10.47
CA VAL A 49 11.84 -8.17 -10.23
C VAL A 49 11.35 -9.16 -9.15
N LEU A 50 11.77 -10.42 -9.23
CA LEU A 50 11.40 -11.46 -8.26
C LEU A 50 11.90 -11.13 -6.84
N GLU A 51 13.14 -10.68 -6.70
CA GLU A 51 13.70 -10.28 -5.39
C GLU A 51 12.99 -9.07 -4.80
N LYS A 52 12.62 -8.10 -5.64
CA LYS A 52 11.84 -6.92 -5.23
C LYS A 52 10.45 -7.32 -4.78
N LEU A 53 9.73 -8.17 -5.52
CA LEU A 53 8.41 -8.67 -5.13
C LEU A 53 8.46 -9.45 -3.81
N HIS A 54 9.48 -10.30 -3.63
CA HIS A 54 9.68 -10.99 -2.37
C HIS A 54 9.94 -10.01 -1.21
N ALA A 55 10.79 -9.00 -1.43
CA ALA A 55 11.07 -7.98 -0.42
C ALA A 55 9.82 -7.14 -0.06
N ILE A 56 8.94 -6.85 -1.03
CA ILE A 56 7.65 -6.17 -0.81
C ILE A 56 6.75 -7.02 0.07
N ASN A 57 6.60 -8.32 -0.23
CA ASN A 57 5.77 -9.22 0.58
C ASN A 57 6.30 -9.32 2.02
N THR A 58 7.61 -9.50 2.18
CA THR A 58 8.22 -9.53 3.52
C THR A 58 8.07 -8.20 4.26
N ALA A 59 8.18 -7.05 3.56
CA ALA A 59 7.94 -5.74 4.16
C ALA A 59 6.48 -5.56 4.61
N ALA A 60 5.52 -6.11 3.87
CA ALA A 60 4.10 -6.11 4.26
C ALA A 60 3.85 -6.97 5.51
N GLU A 61 4.47 -8.14 5.60
CA GLU A 61 4.41 -9.03 6.77
C GLU A 61 5.07 -8.40 8.00
N LEU A 62 6.22 -7.73 7.81
CA LEU A 62 6.91 -7.01 8.87
C LEU A 62 6.02 -5.90 9.45
N GLY A 63 5.29 -5.20 8.60
CA GLY A 63 4.40 -4.10 8.99
C GLY A 63 5.11 -2.96 9.71
N GLY A 64 4.38 -2.27 10.59
CA GLY A 64 4.93 -1.19 11.40
C GLY A 64 5.58 -0.06 10.58
N SER A 65 6.37 0.78 11.22
CA SER A 65 7.03 1.92 10.55
C SER A 65 8.12 1.49 9.57
N GLU A 66 8.83 0.41 9.86
CA GLU A 66 9.93 -0.09 9.03
C GLU A 66 9.41 -0.75 7.76
N GLY A 67 8.44 -1.66 7.86
CA GLY A 67 7.80 -2.29 6.71
C GLY A 67 7.15 -1.26 5.79
N VAL A 68 6.36 -0.33 6.36
CA VAL A 68 5.74 0.76 5.59
C VAL A 68 6.79 1.63 4.89
N SER A 69 7.91 1.95 5.55
CA SER A 69 9.00 2.73 4.93
C SER A 69 9.61 2.03 3.71
N LEU A 70 9.79 0.71 3.78
CA LEU A 70 10.28 -0.10 2.66
C LEU A 70 9.26 -0.12 1.50
N LEU A 71 7.98 -0.29 1.80
CA LEU A 71 6.90 -0.27 0.81
C LEU A 71 6.78 1.10 0.12
N LEU A 72 6.88 2.20 0.89
CA LEU A 72 6.89 3.56 0.32
C LEU A 72 8.06 3.78 -0.63
N GLN A 73 9.23 3.21 -0.33
CA GLN A 73 10.38 3.28 -1.24
C GLN A 73 10.10 2.56 -2.57
N ALA A 74 9.42 1.42 -2.54
CA ALA A 74 9.08 0.65 -3.74
C ALA A 74 8.07 1.36 -4.66
N LEU A 75 7.31 2.35 -4.17
CA LEU A 75 6.42 3.19 -5.00
C LEU A 75 7.16 4.00 -6.06
N SER A 76 8.46 4.19 -5.93
CA SER A 76 9.30 4.93 -6.88
C SER A 76 10.07 4.02 -7.84
N ASP A 77 9.78 2.72 -7.87
CA ASP A 77 10.45 1.79 -8.78
C ASP A 77 10.15 2.13 -10.26
N ARG A 78 11.10 1.83 -11.13
CA ARG A 78 10.93 2.03 -12.58
C ARG A 78 9.90 1.05 -13.15
N ASP A 79 9.81 -0.15 -12.57
CA ASP A 79 8.90 -1.18 -13.01
C ASP A 79 7.50 -0.95 -12.45
N ALA A 80 6.50 -0.91 -13.34
CA ALA A 80 5.10 -0.72 -12.97
C ALA A 80 4.55 -1.88 -12.14
N GLU A 81 5.04 -3.11 -12.35
CA GLU A 81 4.63 -4.28 -11.57
C GLU A 81 5.05 -4.11 -10.10
N ILE A 82 6.28 -3.64 -9.86
CA ILE A 82 6.80 -3.35 -8.52
C ILE A 82 6.01 -2.25 -7.85
N ARG A 83 5.75 -1.13 -8.56
CA ARG A 83 4.92 -0.06 -8.00
C ARG A 83 3.51 -0.54 -7.67
N GLY A 84 2.89 -1.32 -8.56
CA GLY A 84 1.57 -1.89 -8.34
C GLY A 84 1.50 -2.86 -7.15
N ALA A 85 2.53 -3.68 -6.96
CA ALA A 85 2.66 -4.56 -5.80
C ALA A 85 2.81 -3.76 -4.50
N ALA A 86 3.64 -2.70 -4.51
CA ALA A 86 3.82 -1.83 -3.35
C ALA A 86 2.53 -1.09 -2.96
N VAL A 87 1.75 -0.61 -3.95
CA VAL A 87 0.43 0.01 -3.72
C VAL A 87 -0.50 -0.95 -3.00
N ARG A 88 -0.62 -2.20 -3.49
CA ARG A 88 -1.48 -3.22 -2.85
C ARG A 88 -1.00 -3.56 -1.44
N ALA A 89 0.31 -3.71 -1.27
CA ALA A 89 0.92 -4.03 0.03
C ALA A 89 0.73 -2.92 1.08
N LEU A 90 0.55 -1.67 0.65
CA LEU A 90 0.26 -0.52 1.53
C LEU A 90 -1.22 -0.40 1.93
N SER A 91 -2.13 -1.14 1.29
CA SER A 91 -3.58 -1.06 1.57
C SER A 91 -3.95 -1.26 3.04
N PRO A 92 -3.32 -2.19 3.81
CA PRO A 92 -3.61 -2.37 5.23
C PRO A 92 -3.08 -1.24 6.14
N PHE A 93 -2.30 -0.29 5.60
CA PHE A 93 -1.60 0.73 6.38
C PHE A 93 -2.01 2.17 5.99
N PRO A 94 -3.28 2.58 6.13
CA PRO A 94 -3.81 3.85 5.61
C PRO A 94 -3.41 5.08 6.46
N SER A 95 -2.13 5.20 6.83
CA SER A 95 -1.64 6.39 7.54
C SER A 95 -1.70 7.65 6.64
N PRO A 96 -1.75 8.87 7.21
CA PRO A 96 -1.76 10.09 6.42
C PRO A 96 -0.60 10.19 5.42
N SER A 97 0.60 9.74 5.78
CA SER A 97 1.77 9.73 4.91
C SER A 97 1.64 8.75 3.75
N VAL A 98 1.11 7.55 4.00
CA VAL A 98 0.83 6.55 2.95
C VAL A 98 -0.20 7.09 1.98
N ILE A 99 -1.34 7.57 2.49
CA ILE A 99 -2.41 8.13 1.64
C ILE A 99 -1.89 9.28 0.78
N LYS A 100 -1.10 10.19 1.35
CA LYS A 100 -0.49 11.28 0.60
C LYS A 100 0.39 10.75 -0.54
N SER A 101 1.27 9.79 -0.27
CA SER A 101 2.16 9.21 -1.29
C SER A 101 1.38 8.53 -2.41
N LEU A 102 0.33 7.76 -2.09
CA LEU A 102 -0.52 7.10 -3.07
C LEU A 102 -1.31 8.11 -3.91
N TRP A 103 -1.88 9.13 -3.28
CA TRP A 103 -2.61 10.18 -3.97
C TRP A 103 -1.72 10.95 -4.97
N GLU A 104 -0.50 11.29 -4.58
CA GLU A 104 0.47 11.97 -5.46
C GLU A 104 0.85 11.15 -6.71
N MET A 105 0.62 9.84 -6.70
CA MET A 105 0.84 8.97 -7.85
C MET A 105 -0.29 9.02 -8.89
N LEU A 106 -1.54 9.32 -8.49
CA LEU A 106 -2.71 9.26 -9.37
C LEU A 106 -2.53 9.95 -10.73
N PRO A 107 -1.97 11.17 -10.83
CA PRO A 107 -1.88 11.88 -12.11
C PRO A 107 -0.92 11.23 -13.12
N ARG A 108 0.05 10.47 -12.65
CA ARG A 108 1.15 9.93 -13.48
C ARG A 108 1.00 8.46 -13.83
N GLU A 109 0.21 7.71 -13.06
CA GLU A 109 0.05 6.27 -13.28
C GLU A 109 -1.05 5.96 -14.29
N ARG A 110 -0.98 4.77 -14.88
CA ARG A 110 -1.92 4.27 -15.90
C ARG A 110 -2.18 2.77 -15.65
N GLY A 111 -3.18 2.23 -16.35
CA GLY A 111 -3.49 0.79 -16.36
C GLY A 111 -3.62 0.19 -14.96
N VAL A 112 -2.98 -0.95 -14.74
CA VAL A 112 -3.10 -1.74 -13.50
C VAL A 112 -2.67 -0.96 -12.25
N VAL A 113 -1.60 -0.15 -12.34
CA VAL A 113 -1.13 0.64 -11.17
C VAL A 113 -2.17 1.67 -10.77
N LEU A 114 -2.76 2.37 -11.75
CA LEU A 114 -3.84 3.33 -11.49
C LEU A 114 -5.07 2.63 -10.88
N GLY A 115 -5.44 1.46 -11.40
CA GLY A 115 -6.50 0.63 -10.82
C GLY A 115 -6.25 0.26 -9.34
N ASN A 116 -5.03 -0.17 -9.02
CA ASN A 116 -4.63 -0.50 -7.66
C ASN A 116 -4.66 0.74 -6.73
N LEU A 117 -4.24 1.90 -7.24
CA LEU A 117 -4.30 3.17 -6.49
C LEU A 117 -5.74 3.53 -6.13
N LEU A 118 -6.65 3.50 -7.12
CA LEU A 118 -8.06 3.79 -6.91
C LEU A 118 -8.67 2.85 -5.86
N GLU A 119 -8.40 1.54 -5.98
CA GLU A 119 -8.89 0.53 -5.05
C GLU A 119 -8.37 0.76 -3.62
N THR A 120 -7.07 1.00 -3.47
CA THR A 120 -6.43 1.24 -2.16
C THR A 120 -6.91 2.54 -1.52
N LEU A 121 -7.01 3.61 -2.30
CA LEU A 121 -7.52 4.90 -1.80
C LEU A 121 -9.01 4.80 -1.43
N GLY A 122 -9.82 4.11 -2.24
CA GLY A 122 -11.22 3.82 -1.93
C GLY A 122 -11.38 3.00 -0.65
N ALA A 123 -10.54 1.98 -0.45
CA ALA A 123 -10.55 1.14 0.75
C ALA A 123 -10.20 1.92 2.04
N SER A 124 -9.48 3.03 1.91
CA SER A 124 -9.12 3.88 3.07
C SER A 124 -10.33 4.54 3.75
N GLY A 125 -11.46 4.65 3.05
CA GLY A 125 -12.68 5.29 3.53
C GLY A 125 -12.58 6.80 3.78
N ARG A 126 -11.49 7.44 3.35
CA ARG A 126 -11.25 8.88 3.55
C ARG A 126 -12.03 9.71 2.56
N ARG A 127 -13.15 10.28 3.00
CA ARG A 127 -14.08 11.05 2.17
C ARG A 127 -13.46 12.25 1.46
N GLU A 128 -12.41 12.84 2.04
CA GLU A 128 -11.66 13.94 1.42
C GLU A 128 -11.01 13.55 0.08
N LEU A 129 -10.89 12.26 -0.21
CA LEU A 129 -10.34 11.75 -1.48
C LEU A 129 -11.41 11.65 -2.59
N ALA A 130 -12.70 11.73 -2.26
CA ALA A 130 -13.77 11.58 -3.23
C ALA A 130 -13.62 12.50 -4.47
N PRO A 131 -13.31 13.80 -4.37
CA PRO A 131 -13.14 14.67 -5.53
C PRO A 131 -11.95 14.27 -6.42
N HIS A 132 -10.98 13.59 -5.88
CA HIS A 132 -9.81 13.13 -6.62
C HIS A 132 -10.09 11.84 -7.40
N VAL A 133 -10.87 10.92 -6.80
CA VAL A 133 -11.31 9.66 -7.43
C VAL A 133 -12.40 9.92 -8.46
N GLU A 134 -13.30 10.85 -8.23
CA GLU A 134 -14.38 11.24 -9.12
C GLU A 134 -13.93 11.47 -10.56
N LYS A 135 -12.78 12.12 -10.74
CA LYS A 135 -12.22 12.44 -12.07
C LYS A 135 -11.99 11.21 -12.95
N PHE A 136 -11.89 10.03 -12.36
CA PHE A 136 -11.68 8.77 -13.08
C PHE A 136 -12.98 8.05 -13.43
N LEU A 137 -14.14 8.56 -13.02
CA LEU A 137 -15.43 8.04 -13.48
C LEU A 137 -15.64 8.24 -14.98
N ASP A 138 -14.96 9.20 -15.61
CA ASP A 138 -14.97 9.50 -17.03
C ASP A 138 -13.69 9.05 -17.75
N HIS A 139 -12.88 8.17 -17.16
CA HIS A 139 -11.63 7.73 -17.75
C HIS A 139 -11.86 6.97 -19.08
N PRO A 140 -11.01 7.14 -20.10
CA PRO A 140 -11.18 6.45 -21.40
C PRO A 140 -11.17 4.92 -21.26
N GLU A 141 -10.33 4.38 -20.38
CA GLU A 141 -10.26 2.94 -20.11
C GLU A 141 -11.41 2.51 -19.20
N SER A 142 -12.24 1.57 -19.67
CA SER A 142 -13.40 1.06 -18.92
C SER A 142 -13.02 0.39 -17.60
N GLU A 143 -11.88 -0.30 -17.55
CA GLU A 143 -11.39 -0.94 -16.33
C GLU A 143 -11.08 0.09 -15.23
N VAL A 144 -10.49 1.23 -15.61
CA VAL A 144 -10.25 2.34 -14.68
C VAL A 144 -11.57 2.97 -14.22
N ARG A 145 -12.55 3.15 -15.14
CA ARG A 145 -13.89 3.64 -14.74
C ARG A 145 -14.57 2.71 -13.75
N ALA A 146 -14.53 1.40 -13.96
CA ALA A 146 -15.11 0.41 -13.06
C ALA A 146 -14.47 0.47 -11.67
N LYS A 147 -13.13 0.54 -11.61
CA LYS A 147 -12.38 0.71 -10.34
C LYS A 147 -12.71 2.05 -9.68
N ALA A 148 -12.88 3.13 -10.46
CA ALA A 148 -13.28 4.43 -9.95
C ALA A 148 -14.69 4.41 -9.34
N VAL A 149 -15.66 3.74 -9.97
CA VAL A 149 -17.02 3.55 -9.42
C VAL A 149 -16.94 2.85 -8.05
N THR A 150 -16.22 1.73 -7.96
CA THR A 150 -16.05 0.97 -6.72
C THR A 150 -15.37 1.81 -5.64
N ALA A 151 -14.32 2.54 -5.99
CA ALA A 151 -13.60 3.39 -5.04
C ALA A 151 -14.44 4.57 -4.58
N TYR A 152 -15.09 5.25 -5.54
CA TYR A 152 -15.91 6.44 -5.27
C TYR A 152 -17.12 6.11 -4.39
N SER A 153 -17.77 4.95 -4.59
CA SER A 153 -18.90 4.50 -3.76
C SER A 153 -18.56 4.32 -2.28
N ARG A 154 -17.28 4.08 -1.97
CA ARG A 154 -16.80 3.96 -0.58
C ARG A 154 -16.45 5.31 0.05
N LEU A 155 -16.24 6.33 -0.78
CA LEU A 155 -15.76 7.65 -0.36
C LEU A 155 -16.87 8.71 -0.41
N CYS A 156 -17.83 8.59 -1.34
CA CYS A 156 -18.90 9.57 -1.51
C CYS A 156 -20.02 9.42 -0.45
N ASP A 157 -20.77 10.47 -0.29
CA ASP A 157 -22.01 10.52 0.49
C ASP A 157 -23.16 11.00 -0.39
N GLY A 158 -24.35 11.18 0.21
CA GLY A 158 -25.61 11.62 -0.38
C GLY A 158 -25.57 12.08 -1.85
N PRO A 159 -25.16 13.33 -2.15
CA PRO A 159 -25.14 13.83 -3.52
C PRO A 159 -24.16 13.14 -4.47
N GLY A 160 -23.11 12.50 -3.93
CA GLY A 160 -22.12 11.78 -4.73
C GLY A 160 -22.71 10.56 -5.42
N TRP A 161 -23.78 9.97 -4.90
CA TRP A 161 -24.45 8.82 -5.50
C TRP A 161 -25.08 9.10 -6.86
N GLU A 162 -25.50 10.33 -7.13
CA GLU A 162 -26.01 10.73 -8.46
C GLU A 162 -24.96 10.51 -9.57
N LYS A 163 -23.69 10.69 -9.24
CA LYS A 163 -22.60 10.45 -10.18
C LYS A 163 -22.39 8.95 -10.46
N ILE A 164 -22.61 8.09 -9.48
CA ILE A 164 -22.59 6.63 -9.68
C ILE A 164 -23.80 6.22 -10.52
N LEU A 165 -25.00 6.73 -10.19
CA LEU A 165 -26.23 6.47 -10.94
C LEU A 165 -26.11 6.88 -12.41
N SER A 166 -25.44 7.98 -12.71
CA SER A 166 -25.21 8.41 -14.11
C SER A 166 -24.38 7.40 -14.92
N ARG A 167 -23.68 6.43 -14.30
CA ARG A 167 -22.89 5.39 -14.95
C ARG A 167 -23.67 4.09 -15.22
N THR A 168 -24.96 4.02 -14.88
CA THR A 168 -25.82 2.86 -15.20
C THR A 168 -25.93 2.61 -16.71
N GLY A 169 -25.78 3.64 -17.54
CA GLY A 169 -25.75 3.58 -19.00
C GLY A 169 -24.36 3.46 -19.62
N ASP A 170 -23.31 3.15 -18.86
CA ASP A 170 -21.95 3.01 -19.44
C ASP A 170 -21.93 1.95 -20.54
N PRO A 171 -21.27 2.20 -21.69
CA PRO A 171 -21.20 1.23 -22.78
C PRO A 171 -20.55 -0.09 -22.39
N ASN A 172 -19.65 -0.06 -21.40
CA ASN A 172 -18.93 -1.26 -20.94
C ASN A 172 -19.67 -1.96 -19.79
N GLU A 173 -19.88 -3.27 -19.95
CA GLU A 173 -20.59 -4.10 -18.97
C GLU A 173 -19.91 -4.16 -17.60
N THR A 174 -18.57 -4.15 -17.55
CA THR A 174 -17.81 -4.19 -16.30
C THR A 174 -18.07 -2.94 -15.45
N VAL A 175 -18.25 -1.77 -16.11
CA VAL A 175 -18.60 -0.53 -15.41
C VAL A 175 -20.02 -0.62 -14.86
N ARG A 176 -20.99 -1.10 -15.67
CA ARG A 176 -22.37 -1.29 -15.22
C ARG A 176 -22.46 -2.29 -14.08
N ALA A 177 -21.68 -3.38 -14.11
CA ALA A 177 -21.58 -4.34 -13.00
C ALA A 177 -21.05 -3.68 -11.72
N ALA A 178 -19.98 -2.88 -11.81
CA ALA A 178 -19.45 -2.13 -10.67
C ALA A 178 -20.47 -1.16 -10.08
N VAL A 179 -21.31 -0.52 -10.93
CA VAL A 179 -22.42 0.33 -10.46
C VAL A 179 -23.45 -0.51 -9.69
N ALA A 180 -23.86 -1.66 -10.23
CA ALA A 180 -24.84 -2.55 -9.58
C ALA A 180 -24.33 -3.04 -8.22
N GLU A 181 -23.06 -3.45 -8.12
CA GLU A 181 -22.43 -3.86 -6.87
C GLU A 181 -22.36 -2.70 -5.86
N ALA A 182 -22.00 -1.50 -6.32
CA ALA A 182 -21.98 -0.30 -5.48
C ALA A 182 -23.36 0.01 -4.91
N LEU A 183 -24.41 -0.06 -5.72
CA LEU A 183 -25.80 0.17 -5.30
C LEU A 183 -26.29 -0.91 -4.32
N GLY A 184 -25.89 -2.16 -4.51
CA GLY A 184 -26.18 -3.24 -3.55
C GLY A 184 -25.54 -3.04 -2.17
N GLY A 185 -24.42 -2.33 -2.12
CA GLY A 185 -23.73 -1.94 -0.87
C GLY A 185 -24.22 -0.62 -0.27
N TRP A 186 -25.12 0.08 -0.94
CA TRP A 186 -25.64 1.37 -0.46
C TRP A 186 -26.47 1.21 0.82
N THR A 187 -26.19 2.05 1.80
CA THR A 187 -26.98 2.15 3.03
C THR A 187 -27.44 3.57 3.18
N SER A 188 -28.72 3.78 3.59
CA SER A 188 -29.33 5.09 3.78
C SER A 188 -28.77 5.88 4.98
N SER A 189 -27.95 5.23 5.80
CA SER A 189 -27.33 5.89 6.97
C SER A 189 -25.92 6.36 6.62
N PRO A 190 -25.52 7.58 6.98
CA PRO A 190 -24.14 8.01 6.86
C PRO A 190 -23.28 7.04 7.70
N ARG A 191 -22.27 6.45 7.10
CA ARG A 191 -21.25 5.70 7.83
C ARG A 191 -20.54 6.70 8.74
N SER A 192 -20.78 6.53 10.04
CA SER A 192 -20.19 7.37 11.12
C SER A 192 -18.67 7.24 11.16
#